data_89b0cbc98bb7ffd2da65d7981727b860
#
_entry.id   89b0cbc98bb7ffd2da65d7981727b860
#
_cell.length_a   1.000
_cell.length_b   1.000
_cell.length_c   1.000
_cell.angle_alpha   90.00
_cell.angle_beta   90.00
_cell.angle_gamma   90.00
#
_symmetry.space_group_name_H-M   'P 1'
#
loop_
_entity.id
_entity.type
_entity.pdbx_description
1 polymer ?
#
loop_
_entity_poly.entity_id
_entity_poly.type
_entity_poly.pdbx_seq_one_letter_code
_entity_poly.pdbx_strand_id
1 'polypeptide(L)'
;MKKMKKLFAMLLTLAMVFGMSITSFAAGTGGKTTITVKNANGATLNYAQIVEADQTNSVTGWKFVTPEYATAFKNAFNVRTEDAAITKLIELGKLEINPNSNAAAGSINAGKVNDVELGKQLATALNNITLSDANATNADNDSFELTNTATAGLYLITASKTGHTYNPMMAYVAFNKDNTDGSVVAAEVEAKGAEDQVRKSIVTVEGTNDQGDSVMTGDVIPYQVTVSYPYYPANATDTTFKVTDTVENATLNKDVAIKVGNDTLDASKYTINYNLTENPTSMTINFAYDSALAGKEVVIRYTATVGDIKAGQQVKNTAKSESNGKYTIAEVISGSAEFTLTKVDSKNKEKSLDGAEFTLYVEAADGTVTLDNLNGRYKVVETKTTDTNGKITFKGLDVDKTYYVVETKAPAGYSIDKTPLLLTGATKSTATTGVEELTDSNNVKYTKITTTTTVTNYENNDVEIPNTKLSALPSTGGIGTTIFTIAGCVIMIAAAGLFFASRKKTNK
;
A
#
# COMPACT_ATOMS: atom_id res chain seq x y z
N MET A 1 -20.62 -22.73 23.66
CA MET A 1 -19.65 -22.96 24.74
C MET A 1 -18.41 -23.79 24.38
N LYS A 2 -18.42 -24.67 23.35
CA LYS A 2 -17.20 -25.42 22.92
C LYS A 2 -16.20 -24.63 22.03
N LYS A 3 -16.61 -23.52 21.44
CA LYS A 3 -15.73 -22.68 20.57
C LYS A 3 -14.90 -21.63 21.31
N MET A 4 -15.29 -21.23 22.51
CA MET A 4 -14.50 -20.27 23.33
C MET A 4 -13.25 -20.88 23.98
N LYS A 5 -13.18 -22.19 24.15
CA LYS A 5 -12.03 -22.86 24.78
C LYS A 5 -10.77 -22.92 23.90
N LYS A 6 -10.88 -22.70 22.59
CA LYS A 6 -9.71 -22.67 21.67
C LYS A 6 -9.08 -21.28 21.52
N LEU A 7 -9.79 -20.21 21.90
CA LEU A 7 -9.29 -18.83 21.74
C LEU A 7 -8.23 -18.46 22.78
N PHE A 8 -8.29 -19.08 23.96
CA PHE A 8 -7.36 -18.78 25.06
C PHE A 8 -6.01 -19.49 24.97
N ALA A 9 -5.91 -20.56 24.18
CA ALA A 9 -4.67 -21.31 24.02
C ALA A 9 -3.60 -20.57 23.21
N MET A 10 -3.94 -19.56 22.42
CA MET A 10 -3.00 -18.80 21.59
C MET A 10 -2.36 -17.61 22.31
N LEU A 11 -2.95 -17.10 23.39
CA LEU A 11 -2.37 -15.97 24.14
C LEU A 11 -1.32 -16.41 25.16
N LEU A 12 -1.15 -17.70 25.37
CA LEU A 12 -0.32 -18.28 26.44
C LEU A 12 0.56 -19.43 25.94
N THR A 13 1.21 -19.35 24.78
CA THR A 13 2.26 -20.30 24.46
C THR A 13 3.54 -19.95 25.20
N LEU A 14 3.55 -20.27 26.48
CA LEU A 14 4.77 -20.58 27.18
C LEU A 14 5.08 -22.05 26.83
N ALA A 15 6.32 -22.35 26.42
CA ALA A 15 6.74 -23.74 26.29
C ALA A 15 6.57 -24.43 27.64
N MET A 16 5.51 -25.23 27.80
CA MET A 16 5.33 -26.07 28.97
C MET A 16 6.04 -27.39 28.74
N VAL A 17 7.15 -27.58 29.41
CA VAL A 17 7.70 -28.93 29.63
C VAL A 17 7.00 -29.50 30.85
N PHE A 18 6.03 -30.41 30.66
CA PHE A 18 5.45 -31.17 31.75
C PHE A 18 6.36 -32.37 32.06
N GLY A 19 6.90 -32.40 33.26
CA GLY A 19 7.57 -33.59 33.79
C GLY A 19 7.22 -33.80 35.26
N MET A 20 6.81 -35.01 35.58
CA MET A 20 6.36 -35.44 36.90
C MET A 20 7.50 -35.73 37.86
N SER A 21 7.19 -35.66 39.15
CA SER A 21 7.80 -36.25 40.34
C SER A 21 8.74 -35.36 41.16
N ILE A 22 8.37 -35.27 42.44
CA ILE A 22 9.08 -34.54 43.51
C ILE A 22 10.17 -35.46 44.06
N THR A 23 11.43 -35.08 43.88
CA THR A 23 12.53 -35.52 44.73
C THR A 23 13.16 -34.31 45.39
N SER A 24 13.48 -34.41 46.69
CA SER A 24 14.13 -33.33 47.44
C SER A 24 15.53 -33.13 46.93
N PHE A 25 15.86 -31.91 46.51
CA PHE A 25 17.20 -31.58 46.05
C PHE A 25 18.07 -30.97 47.14
N ALA A 26 19.33 -31.32 47.17
CA ALA A 26 20.33 -30.70 48.01
C ALA A 26 20.68 -29.29 47.51
N ALA A 27 20.97 -28.37 48.48
CA ALA A 27 21.27 -26.96 48.21
C ALA A 27 22.54 -26.82 47.34
N GLY A 28 22.42 -26.84 46.02
CA GLY A 28 23.45 -26.47 45.08
C GLY A 28 23.40 -25.00 44.73
N THR A 29 24.54 -24.33 44.62
CA THR A 29 24.63 -23.01 43.97
C THR A 29 24.16 -23.15 42.53
N GLY A 30 22.98 -22.61 42.21
CA GLY A 30 22.21 -22.82 40.98
C GLY A 30 23.07 -22.85 39.73
N GLY A 31 22.92 -23.92 38.96
CA GLY A 31 23.50 -24.02 37.63
C GLY A 31 23.10 -22.86 36.71
N LYS A 32 23.85 -22.66 35.66
CA LYS A 32 23.53 -21.65 34.61
C LYS A 32 23.13 -22.37 33.32
N THR A 33 22.25 -21.78 32.58
CA THR A 33 21.74 -22.34 31.31
C THR A 33 21.53 -21.26 30.27
N THR A 34 20.93 -21.60 29.15
CA THR A 34 20.64 -20.76 28.01
C THR A 34 19.15 -20.43 27.95
N ILE A 35 18.83 -19.19 27.63
CA ILE A 35 17.51 -18.78 27.16
C ILE A 35 17.62 -18.46 25.68
N THR A 36 16.81 -19.14 24.86
CA THR A 36 16.73 -18.90 23.41
C THR A 36 15.45 -18.11 23.12
N VAL A 37 15.58 -16.99 22.38
CA VAL A 37 14.45 -16.20 21.88
C VAL A 37 14.38 -16.40 20.36
N LYS A 38 13.31 -17.02 19.88
CA LYS A 38 13.07 -17.23 18.43
C LYS A 38 12.20 -16.12 17.84
N ASN A 39 12.25 -15.96 16.52
CA ASN A 39 11.45 -14.99 15.74
C ASN A 39 11.66 -13.52 16.19
N ALA A 40 12.86 -13.22 16.67
CA ALA A 40 13.22 -11.87 17.10
C ALA A 40 13.47 -10.90 15.93
N ASN A 41 13.67 -11.41 14.71
CA ASN A 41 13.74 -10.67 13.44
C ASN A 41 14.74 -9.49 13.45
N GLY A 42 15.89 -9.66 14.08
CA GLY A 42 16.91 -8.62 14.21
C GLY A 42 16.56 -7.48 15.18
N ALA A 43 15.61 -7.72 16.11
CA ALA A 43 15.25 -6.73 17.13
C ALA A 43 16.34 -6.56 18.18
N THR A 44 16.41 -5.38 18.79
CA THR A 44 17.15 -5.16 20.02
C THR A 44 16.33 -5.71 21.19
N LEU A 45 16.91 -6.62 21.97
CA LEU A 45 16.28 -7.24 23.12
C LEU A 45 16.83 -6.65 24.41
N ASN A 46 15.93 -6.26 25.32
CA ASN A 46 16.25 -5.96 26.71
C ASN A 46 15.66 -7.06 27.58
N TYR A 47 16.43 -7.54 28.56
CA TYR A 47 15.99 -8.62 29.44
C TYR A 47 16.49 -8.44 30.85
N ALA A 48 15.72 -8.92 31.83
CA ALA A 48 16.13 -9.00 33.22
C ALA A 48 15.47 -10.18 33.90
N GLN A 49 16.15 -10.78 34.86
CA GLN A 49 15.54 -11.71 35.78
C GLN A 49 14.63 -10.94 36.73
N ILE A 50 13.34 -11.29 36.79
CA ILE A 50 12.35 -10.60 37.64
C ILE A 50 12.00 -11.38 38.89
N VAL A 51 12.14 -12.71 38.87
CA VAL A 51 11.98 -13.61 40.02
C VAL A 51 13.18 -14.52 40.11
N GLU A 52 13.73 -14.69 41.27
CA GLU A 52 14.86 -15.56 41.59
C GLU A 52 14.51 -16.56 42.69
N ALA A 53 15.29 -17.63 42.79
CA ALA A 53 15.11 -18.65 43.82
C ALA A 53 15.45 -18.09 45.20
N ASP A 54 14.60 -18.35 46.19
CA ASP A 54 14.82 -18.08 47.59
C ASP A 54 14.52 -19.30 48.46
N GLN A 55 15.56 -20.01 48.83
CA GLN A 55 15.44 -21.22 49.65
C GLN A 55 14.88 -20.97 51.07
N THR A 56 14.94 -19.72 51.55
CA THR A 56 14.41 -19.34 52.86
C THR A 56 12.91 -19.07 52.80
N ASN A 57 12.35 -18.87 51.61
CA ASN A 57 10.92 -18.66 51.43
C ASN A 57 10.17 -19.99 51.53
N SER A 58 9.41 -20.19 52.59
CA SER A 58 8.64 -21.41 52.85
C SER A 58 7.26 -21.46 52.19
N VAL A 59 6.86 -20.40 51.50
CA VAL A 59 5.55 -20.30 50.82
C VAL A 59 5.64 -20.74 49.34
N THR A 60 6.55 -20.14 48.60
CA THR A 60 6.70 -20.40 47.16
C THR A 60 8.11 -20.83 46.75
N GLY A 61 9.12 -20.54 47.59
CA GLY A 61 10.52 -20.77 47.28
C GLY A 61 11.13 -19.73 46.36
N TRP A 62 10.45 -18.62 46.11
CA TRP A 62 10.85 -17.55 45.21
C TRP A 62 10.72 -16.18 45.84
N LYS A 63 11.46 -15.20 45.32
CA LYS A 63 11.31 -13.76 45.61
C LYS A 63 11.49 -12.94 44.34
N PHE A 64 10.98 -11.71 44.32
CA PHE A 64 11.33 -10.77 43.27
C PHE A 64 12.76 -10.27 43.42
N VAL A 65 13.47 -10.09 42.30
CA VAL A 65 14.87 -9.64 42.31
C VAL A 65 14.98 -8.21 42.84
N THR A 66 13.99 -7.36 42.58
CA THR A 66 13.95 -5.98 43.06
C THR A 66 12.61 -5.63 43.72
N PRO A 67 12.57 -4.67 44.68
CA PRO A 67 11.34 -4.17 45.25
C PRO A 67 10.40 -3.51 44.23
N GLU A 68 10.96 -2.97 43.13
CA GLU A 68 10.21 -2.37 42.04
C GLU A 68 9.37 -3.42 41.32
N TYR A 69 9.98 -4.56 40.94
CA TYR A 69 9.25 -5.68 40.32
C TYR A 69 8.16 -6.21 41.25
N ALA A 70 8.50 -6.41 42.54
CA ALA A 70 7.51 -6.81 43.55
C ALA A 70 6.31 -5.85 43.58
N THR A 71 6.57 -4.56 43.54
CA THR A 71 5.53 -3.52 43.60
C THR A 71 4.65 -3.52 42.36
N ALA A 72 5.23 -3.65 41.16
CA ALA A 72 4.48 -3.72 39.89
C ALA A 72 3.49 -4.90 39.91
N PHE A 73 3.96 -6.09 40.30
CA PHE A 73 3.11 -7.29 40.34
C PHE A 73 2.07 -7.25 41.47
N LYS A 74 2.43 -6.77 42.67
CA LYS A 74 1.47 -6.59 43.78
C LYS A 74 0.32 -5.66 43.39
N ASN A 75 0.65 -4.54 42.78
CA ASN A 75 -0.35 -3.56 42.33
C ASN A 75 -1.26 -4.13 41.23
N ALA A 76 -0.68 -4.76 40.23
CA ALA A 76 -1.45 -5.30 39.12
C ALA A 76 -2.37 -6.44 39.54
N PHE A 77 -1.90 -7.34 40.41
CA PHE A 77 -2.71 -8.46 40.91
C PHE A 77 -3.62 -8.07 42.09
N ASN A 78 -3.54 -6.82 42.57
CA ASN A 78 -4.27 -6.32 43.74
C ASN A 78 -4.04 -7.19 44.99
N VAL A 79 -2.78 -7.52 45.27
CA VAL A 79 -2.36 -8.32 46.42
C VAL A 79 -1.39 -7.56 47.33
N ARG A 80 -1.27 -7.96 48.59
CA ARG A 80 -0.51 -7.21 49.61
C ARG A 80 0.93 -7.70 49.77
N THR A 81 1.21 -8.96 49.49
CA THR A 81 2.51 -9.60 49.75
C THR A 81 3.15 -10.10 48.45
N GLU A 82 4.48 -10.24 48.47
CA GLU A 82 5.24 -10.81 47.34
C GLU A 82 4.84 -12.24 47.10
N ASP A 83 4.72 -13.05 48.14
CA ASP A 83 4.28 -14.44 48.02
C ASP A 83 2.91 -14.58 47.34
N ALA A 84 1.98 -13.67 47.65
CA ALA A 84 0.69 -13.67 47.00
C ALA A 84 0.79 -13.33 45.51
N ALA A 85 1.69 -12.41 45.15
CA ALA A 85 1.93 -12.07 43.73
C ALA A 85 2.62 -13.21 43.00
N ILE A 86 3.61 -13.87 43.59
CA ILE A 86 4.28 -15.02 43.02
C ILE A 86 3.31 -16.20 42.90
N THR A 87 2.44 -16.41 43.91
CA THR A 87 1.38 -17.41 43.85
C THR A 87 0.51 -17.23 42.58
N LYS A 88 0.14 -15.98 42.23
CA LYS A 88 -0.60 -15.69 40.99
C LYS A 88 0.17 -16.08 39.72
N LEU A 89 1.48 -15.85 39.70
CA LEU A 89 2.33 -16.31 38.57
C LEU A 89 2.37 -17.84 38.49
N ILE A 90 2.39 -18.54 39.60
CA ILE A 90 2.35 -20.02 39.64
C ILE A 90 0.97 -20.51 39.18
N GLU A 91 -0.12 -19.92 39.65
CA GLU A 91 -1.48 -20.22 39.25
C GLU A 91 -1.68 -20.04 37.73
N LEU A 92 -1.07 -19.01 37.12
CA LEU A 92 -1.07 -18.78 35.69
C LEU A 92 -0.10 -19.70 34.89
N GLY A 93 0.65 -20.57 35.57
CA GLY A 93 1.63 -21.46 34.94
C GLY A 93 2.85 -20.70 34.38
N LYS A 94 3.18 -19.53 34.92
CA LYS A 94 4.37 -18.78 34.53
C LYS A 94 5.62 -19.16 35.32
N LEU A 95 5.39 -19.82 36.45
CA LEU A 95 6.39 -20.26 37.38
C LEU A 95 5.87 -21.56 38.04
N GLU A 96 6.74 -22.42 38.48
CA GLU A 96 6.40 -23.59 39.33
C GLU A 96 6.79 -23.28 40.77
N ILE A 97 6.26 -24.06 41.73
CA ILE A 97 6.79 -24.01 43.10
C ILE A 97 8.26 -24.45 43.04
N ASN A 98 9.14 -23.71 43.74
CA ASN A 98 10.56 -24.03 43.75
C ASN A 98 10.80 -25.39 44.43
N PRO A 99 11.22 -26.42 43.68
CA PRO A 99 11.41 -27.76 44.24
C PRO A 99 12.56 -27.83 45.25
N ASN A 100 13.44 -26.82 45.27
CA ASN A 100 14.60 -26.74 46.17
C ASN A 100 14.28 -25.92 47.45
N SER A 101 13.02 -25.64 47.72
CA SER A 101 12.59 -24.93 48.91
C SER A 101 11.74 -25.84 49.81
N ASN A 102 11.54 -25.41 51.05
CA ASN A 102 10.62 -26.08 52.00
C ASN A 102 9.15 -25.72 51.74
N ALA A 103 8.82 -25.13 50.59
CA ALA A 103 7.46 -24.72 50.29
C ALA A 103 6.52 -25.93 50.11
N ALA A 104 5.34 -25.86 50.76
CA ALA A 104 4.37 -26.96 50.71
C ALA A 104 3.71 -27.04 49.34
N ALA A 105 4.01 -28.10 48.58
CA ALA A 105 3.55 -28.33 47.23
C ALA A 105 2.02 -28.50 47.06
N GLY A 106 1.23 -28.54 48.13
CA GLY A 106 -0.17 -28.94 48.11
C GLY A 106 -1.22 -27.83 48.07
N SER A 107 -0.83 -26.56 48.22
CA SER A 107 -1.77 -25.46 48.49
C SER A 107 -2.02 -24.53 47.26
N ILE A 108 -1.26 -24.67 46.19
CA ILE A 108 -1.34 -23.77 45.02
C ILE A 108 -1.86 -24.51 43.81
N ASN A 109 -2.84 -23.96 43.10
CA ASN A 109 -3.41 -24.51 41.88
C ASN A 109 -2.50 -24.22 40.65
N ALA A 110 -1.29 -24.73 40.69
CA ALA A 110 -0.26 -24.46 39.68
C ALA A 110 -0.74 -24.78 38.26
N GLY A 111 -0.71 -23.77 37.37
CA GLY A 111 -1.03 -23.91 35.95
C GLY A 111 -2.49 -24.28 35.63
N LYS A 112 -3.40 -24.25 36.60
CA LYS A 112 -4.79 -24.68 36.44
C LYS A 112 -5.78 -23.51 36.34
N VAL A 113 -5.35 -22.28 36.62
CA VAL A 113 -6.20 -21.10 36.57
C VAL A 113 -6.14 -20.51 35.17
N ASN A 114 -7.27 -20.63 34.46
CA ASN A 114 -7.46 -20.00 33.17
C ASN A 114 -8.43 -18.81 33.34
N ASP A 115 -7.95 -17.76 33.99
CA ASP A 115 -8.72 -16.57 34.30
C ASP A 115 -8.29 -15.40 33.40
N VAL A 116 -9.25 -14.88 32.62
CA VAL A 116 -9.06 -13.76 31.70
C VAL A 116 -8.62 -12.52 32.43
N GLU A 117 -9.21 -12.24 33.59
CA GLU A 117 -8.91 -11.07 34.37
C GLU A 117 -7.50 -11.12 34.95
N LEU A 118 -7.10 -12.28 35.47
CA LEU A 118 -5.74 -12.50 35.96
C LEU A 118 -4.70 -12.36 34.81
N GLY A 119 -5.04 -12.80 33.59
CA GLY A 119 -4.22 -12.56 32.39
C GLY A 119 -4.05 -11.08 32.04
N LYS A 120 -5.10 -10.27 32.17
CA LYS A 120 -5.04 -8.81 31.99
C LYS A 120 -4.19 -8.14 33.08
N GLN A 121 -4.33 -8.57 34.31
CA GLN A 121 -3.51 -8.09 35.44
C GLN A 121 -2.03 -8.40 35.22
N LEU A 122 -1.69 -9.61 34.72
CA LEU A 122 -0.32 -9.94 34.33
C LEU A 122 0.21 -9.00 33.24
N ALA A 123 -0.56 -8.77 32.19
CA ALA A 123 -0.15 -7.85 31.12
C ALA A 123 0.07 -6.43 31.65
N THR A 124 -0.77 -5.97 32.60
CA THR A 124 -0.59 -4.69 33.28
C THR A 124 0.71 -4.64 34.07
N ALA A 125 1.06 -5.70 34.83
CA ALA A 125 2.32 -5.79 35.54
C ALA A 125 3.51 -5.65 34.58
N LEU A 126 3.51 -6.42 33.51
CA LEU A 126 4.60 -6.43 32.51
C LEU A 126 4.80 -5.09 31.82
N ASN A 127 3.72 -4.38 31.51
CA ASN A 127 3.80 -3.06 30.87
C ASN A 127 4.29 -1.95 31.83
N ASN A 128 4.18 -2.16 33.12
CA ASN A 128 4.63 -1.19 34.12
C ASN A 128 6.07 -1.43 34.64
N ILE A 129 6.76 -2.42 34.08
CA ILE A 129 8.15 -2.70 34.40
C ILE A 129 9.07 -1.99 33.42
N THR A 130 9.97 -1.16 33.93
CA THR A 130 11.04 -0.55 33.15
C THR A 130 12.30 -1.41 33.28
N LEU A 131 12.84 -1.87 32.15
CA LEU A 131 14.08 -2.65 32.11
C LEU A 131 15.30 -1.74 31.94
N SER A 132 15.41 -0.68 32.76
CA SER A 132 16.49 0.32 32.66
C SER A 132 17.89 -0.26 32.89
N ASP A 133 17.99 -1.30 33.71
CA ASP A 133 19.25 -1.99 34.06
C ASP A 133 19.39 -3.33 33.30
N ALA A 134 18.51 -3.61 32.35
CA ALA A 134 18.55 -4.85 31.60
C ALA A 134 19.71 -4.86 30.59
N ASN A 135 20.33 -6.02 30.43
CA ASN A 135 21.27 -6.21 29.35
C ASN A 135 20.57 -6.03 28.01
N ALA A 136 21.11 -5.16 27.15
CA ALA A 136 20.63 -4.99 25.81
C ALA A 136 21.49 -5.78 24.83
N THR A 137 20.88 -6.42 23.85
CA THR A 137 21.58 -7.17 22.81
C THR A 137 20.79 -7.15 21.52
N ASN A 138 21.45 -7.36 20.39
CA ASN A 138 20.81 -7.49 19.09
C ASN A 138 20.63 -8.97 18.77
N ALA A 139 19.46 -9.34 18.31
CA ALA A 139 19.20 -10.66 17.77
C ALA A 139 19.88 -10.79 16.40
N ASP A 140 20.64 -11.87 16.22
CA ASP A 140 21.17 -12.22 14.90
C ASP A 140 20.12 -13.03 14.15
N ASN A 141 19.86 -12.66 12.88
CA ASN A 141 18.82 -13.27 12.07
C ASN A 141 17.47 -13.28 12.83
N ASP A 142 16.90 -14.45 13.05
CA ASP A 142 15.59 -14.63 13.68
C ASP A 142 15.67 -15.13 15.12
N SER A 143 16.86 -15.22 15.71
CA SER A 143 17.06 -15.78 17.06
C SER A 143 18.13 -15.03 17.86
N PHE A 144 18.00 -15.10 19.17
CA PHE A 144 18.96 -14.62 20.14
C PHE A 144 19.11 -15.65 21.26
N GLU A 145 20.31 -15.80 21.77
CA GLU A 145 20.59 -16.68 22.88
C GLU A 145 21.30 -15.94 24.03
N LEU A 146 20.74 -16.06 25.24
CA LEU A 146 21.43 -15.71 26.47
C LEU A 146 22.18 -16.97 26.94
N THR A 147 23.39 -17.18 26.41
CA THR A 147 24.14 -18.43 26.51
C THR A 147 24.77 -18.58 27.88
N ASN A 148 24.47 -19.66 28.59
CA ASN A 148 25.10 -20.11 29.81
C ASN A 148 25.24 -19.06 30.92
N THR A 149 24.24 -18.18 31.06
CA THR A 149 24.22 -17.14 32.09
C THR A 149 22.93 -17.14 32.93
N ALA A 150 21.84 -17.70 32.42
CA ALA A 150 20.54 -17.71 33.08
C ALA A 150 20.53 -18.70 34.26
N THR A 151 20.10 -18.23 35.41
CA THR A 151 19.84 -19.03 36.62
C THR A 151 18.37 -19.34 36.77
N ALA A 152 17.99 -20.24 37.70
CA ALA A 152 16.59 -20.55 37.94
C ALA A 152 15.76 -19.30 38.28
N GLY A 153 14.59 -19.18 37.66
CA GLY A 153 13.67 -18.06 37.90
C GLY A 153 12.91 -17.61 36.66
N LEU A 154 12.29 -16.45 36.77
CA LEU A 154 11.46 -15.87 35.73
C LEU A 154 12.14 -14.64 35.11
N TYR A 155 12.23 -14.62 33.81
CA TYR A 155 12.83 -13.53 33.03
C TYR A 155 11.77 -12.80 32.26
N LEU A 156 11.82 -11.46 32.28
CA LEU A 156 11.09 -10.60 31.35
C LEU A 156 12.04 -10.23 30.22
N ILE A 157 11.55 -10.34 28.98
CA ILE A 157 12.27 -9.98 27.78
C ILE A 157 11.37 -9.07 26.95
N THR A 158 11.91 -7.92 26.54
CA THR A 158 11.22 -6.99 25.63
C THR A 158 12.03 -6.86 24.35
N ALA A 159 11.34 -6.68 23.23
CA ALA A 159 11.95 -6.49 21.93
C ALA A 159 11.57 -5.13 21.35
N SER A 160 12.52 -4.47 20.68
CA SER A 160 12.29 -3.23 19.98
C SER A 160 12.96 -3.26 18.60
N LYS A 161 12.22 -2.84 17.58
CA LYS A 161 12.70 -2.68 16.20
C LYS A 161 11.84 -1.63 15.53
N THR A 162 12.46 -0.76 14.74
CA THR A 162 11.75 0.22 13.92
C THR A 162 10.75 -0.48 13.02
N GLY A 163 9.50 0.01 12.99
CA GLY A 163 8.42 -0.56 12.18
C GLY A 163 7.88 -1.90 12.67
N HIS A 164 8.12 -2.27 13.94
CA HIS A 164 7.59 -3.49 14.55
C HIS A 164 7.08 -3.20 15.97
N THR A 165 5.98 -3.84 16.32
CA THR A 165 5.47 -3.88 17.70
C THR A 165 5.58 -5.29 18.22
N TYR A 166 6.18 -5.47 19.41
CA TYR A 166 6.36 -6.75 20.10
C TYR A 166 5.62 -6.77 21.43
N ASN A 167 5.07 -7.92 21.76
CA ASN A 167 4.58 -8.17 23.12
C ASN A 167 5.73 -8.53 24.04
N PRO A 168 5.70 -8.14 25.33
CA PRO A 168 6.64 -8.61 26.33
C PRO A 168 6.61 -10.14 26.44
N MET A 169 7.78 -10.76 26.56
CA MET A 169 7.96 -12.21 26.69
C MET A 169 8.37 -12.57 28.12
N MET A 170 7.98 -13.75 28.56
CA MET A 170 8.39 -14.30 29.83
C MET A 170 9.07 -15.66 29.60
N ALA A 171 10.29 -15.83 30.08
CA ALA A 171 11.02 -17.08 30.05
C ALA A 171 11.16 -17.63 31.47
N TYR A 172 10.71 -18.84 31.68
CA TYR A 172 10.92 -19.55 32.95
C TYR A 172 12.07 -20.54 32.82
N VAL A 173 13.13 -20.30 33.57
CA VAL A 173 14.27 -21.23 33.73
C VAL A 173 13.99 -22.12 34.92
N ALA A 174 13.63 -23.36 34.66
CA ALA A 174 13.28 -24.33 35.67
C ALA A 174 14.52 -25.05 36.23
N PHE A 175 14.43 -25.54 37.46
CA PHE A 175 15.37 -26.54 37.95
C PHE A 175 15.22 -27.86 37.19
N ASN A 176 16.35 -28.53 36.95
CA ASN A 176 16.33 -29.86 36.38
C ASN A 176 15.82 -30.87 37.43
N LYS A 177 14.66 -31.48 37.14
CA LYS A 177 14.01 -32.41 38.07
C LYS A 177 14.70 -33.77 38.16
N ASP A 178 15.55 -34.09 37.18
CA ASP A 178 16.26 -35.35 37.11
C ASP A 178 17.58 -35.32 37.86
N ASN A 179 18.04 -34.13 38.27
CA ASN A 179 19.32 -33.93 38.96
C ASN A 179 19.10 -33.29 40.33
N THR A 180 19.87 -33.74 41.35
CA THR A 180 19.82 -33.21 42.71
C THR A 180 20.92 -32.16 42.98
N ASP A 181 21.63 -31.72 41.95
CA ASP A 181 22.77 -30.79 42.03
C ASP A 181 22.40 -29.30 41.87
N GLY A 182 21.08 -28.97 41.71
CA GLY A 182 20.63 -27.61 41.47
C GLY A 182 20.83 -27.14 40.03
N SER A 183 21.12 -28.03 39.10
CA SER A 183 21.22 -27.71 37.68
C SER A 183 19.86 -27.21 37.14
N VAL A 184 19.93 -26.45 36.07
CA VAL A 184 18.75 -25.78 35.43
C VAL A 184 18.58 -26.22 33.99
N VAL A 185 17.35 -26.09 33.48
CA VAL A 185 16.98 -26.48 32.10
C VAL A 185 16.93 -25.22 31.23
N ALA A 186 17.44 -25.34 30.02
CA ALA A 186 17.34 -24.27 29.03
C ALA A 186 15.87 -23.87 28.75
N ALA A 187 15.62 -22.62 28.60
CA ALA A 187 14.31 -22.09 28.27
C ALA A 187 14.26 -21.57 26.82
N GLU A 188 13.13 -21.71 26.19
CA GLU A 188 12.87 -21.19 24.86
C GLU A 188 11.59 -20.34 24.88
N VAL A 189 11.63 -19.16 24.25
CA VAL A 189 10.48 -18.30 24.05
C VAL A 189 10.43 -17.81 22.61
N GLU A 190 9.24 -17.50 22.15
CA GLU A 190 9.01 -16.98 20.82
C GLU A 190 8.60 -15.50 20.90
N ALA A 191 9.32 -14.62 20.18
CA ALA A 191 8.96 -13.22 20.05
C ALA A 191 7.69 -13.10 19.21
N LYS A 192 6.64 -12.55 19.80
CA LYS A 192 5.38 -12.27 19.11
C LYS A 192 5.39 -10.80 18.72
N GLY A 193 5.75 -10.57 17.47
CA GLY A 193 5.79 -9.24 16.88
C GLY A 193 4.97 -9.16 15.59
N ALA A 194 4.50 -7.97 15.29
CA ALA A 194 3.87 -7.62 14.03
C ALA A 194 4.64 -6.47 13.39
N GLU A 195 4.83 -6.55 12.07
CA GLU A 195 5.34 -5.41 11.30
C GLU A 195 4.30 -4.31 11.29
N ASP A 196 4.66 -3.11 11.71
CA ASP A 196 3.76 -1.95 11.72
C ASP A 196 3.72 -1.25 10.36
N GLN A 197 4.64 -1.62 9.44
CA GLN A 197 4.78 -0.97 8.15
C GLN A 197 3.64 -1.35 7.22
N VAL A 198 2.89 -0.36 6.75
CA VAL A 198 1.96 -0.53 5.63
C VAL A 198 2.75 -0.58 4.31
N ARG A 199 2.39 -1.50 3.43
CA ARG A 199 2.90 -1.58 2.05
C ARG A 199 1.75 -1.35 1.09
N LYS A 200 2.05 -0.63 0.00
CA LYS A 200 1.08 -0.34 -1.05
C LYS A 200 1.72 -0.57 -2.41
N SER A 201 0.97 -1.22 -3.29
CA SER A 201 1.40 -1.48 -4.67
C SER A 201 0.23 -1.39 -5.64
N ILE A 202 0.55 -1.17 -6.90
CA ILE A 202 -0.35 -1.42 -8.01
C ILE A 202 -0.20 -2.90 -8.37
N VAL A 203 -1.32 -3.57 -8.64
CA VAL A 203 -1.35 -5.00 -8.95
C VAL A 203 -1.62 -5.13 -10.44
N THR A 204 -0.77 -5.85 -11.17
CA THR A 204 -1.02 -6.16 -12.58
C THR A 204 -2.33 -6.94 -12.71
N VAL A 205 -3.22 -6.48 -13.56
CA VAL A 205 -4.43 -7.23 -13.91
C VAL A 205 -4.02 -8.41 -14.79
N GLU A 206 -4.39 -9.62 -14.39
CA GLU A 206 -4.08 -10.83 -15.16
C GLU A 206 -4.60 -10.72 -16.60
N GLY A 207 -3.70 -10.88 -17.56
CA GLY A 207 -4.02 -10.79 -18.99
C GLY A 207 -3.85 -9.39 -19.61
N THR A 208 -3.34 -8.40 -18.88
CA THR A 208 -2.99 -7.08 -19.40
C THR A 208 -1.50 -6.79 -19.22
N ASN A 209 -0.92 -6.00 -20.11
CA ASN A 209 0.44 -5.46 -19.95
C ASN A 209 0.43 -4.12 -19.17
N ASP A 210 -0.76 -3.63 -18.83
CA ASP A 210 -0.93 -2.36 -18.14
C ASP A 210 -0.62 -2.55 -16.66
N GLN A 211 0.42 -1.86 -16.19
CA GLN A 211 0.88 -1.89 -14.80
C GLN A 211 0.15 -0.83 -13.94
N GLY A 212 -0.68 0.04 -14.53
CA GLY A 212 -1.35 1.15 -13.83
C GLY A 212 -0.40 2.19 -13.23
N ASP A 213 0.88 2.14 -13.57
CA ASP A 213 1.92 3.06 -13.12
C ASP A 213 2.08 4.25 -14.06
N SER A 214 1.65 4.12 -15.32
CA SER A 214 1.33 5.19 -16.25
C SER A 214 -0.17 5.18 -16.50
N VAL A 215 -0.82 6.34 -16.63
CA VAL A 215 -2.28 6.42 -16.60
C VAL A 215 -2.84 7.47 -17.56
N MET A 216 -4.08 7.21 -18.01
CA MET A 216 -4.93 8.17 -18.72
C MET A 216 -6.30 8.28 -18.06
N THR A 217 -7.03 9.34 -18.41
CA THR A 217 -8.43 9.53 -17.99
C THR A 217 -9.29 8.31 -18.29
N GLY A 218 -10.01 7.81 -17.30
CA GLY A 218 -10.90 6.65 -17.40
C GLY A 218 -10.26 5.30 -17.12
N ASP A 219 -8.95 5.23 -16.93
CA ASP A 219 -8.28 3.99 -16.54
C ASP A 219 -8.74 3.51 -15.16
N VAL A 220 -8.78 2.19 -14.98
CA VAL A 220 -9.12 1.56 -13.70
C VAL A 220 -7.86 0.94 -13.13
N ILE A 221 -7.32 1.55 -12.07
CA ILE A 221 -6.07 1.12 -11.44
C ILE A 221 -6.37 0.17 -10.28
N PRO A 222 -5.86 -1.08 -10.31
CA PRO A 222 -5.98 -2.02 -9.21
C PRO A 222 -4.88 -1.80 -8.17
N TYR A 223 -5.27 -1.60 -6.92
CA TYR A 223 -4.37 -1.40 -5.78
C TYR A 223 -4.42 -2.55 -4.80
N GLN A 224 -3.30 -2.79 -4.15
CA GLN A 224 -3.17 -3.66 -3.00
C GLN A 224 -2.51 -2.93 -1.86
N VAL A 225 -3.14 -2.98 -0.68
CA VAL A 225 -2.56 -2.56 0.59
C VAL A 225 -2.32 -3.79 1.44
N THR A 226 -1.12 -3.90 2.00
CA THR A 226 -0.72 -5.00 2.87
C THR A 226 -0.28 -4.42 4.21
N VAL A 227 -0.88 -4.92 5.29
CA VAL A 227 -0.56 -4.55 6.68
C VAL A 227 -0.56 -5.79 7.55
N SER A 228 0.07 -5.72 8.73
CA SER A 228 -0.06 -6.78 9.73
C SER A 228 -1.21 -6.49 10.68
N TYR A 229 -2.00 -7.51 11.00
CA TYR A 229 -3.03 -7.40 12.04
C TYR A 229 -2.35 -7.18 13.40
N PRO A 230 -2.64 -6.09 14.13
CA PRO A 230 -1.85 -5.71 15.29
C PRO A 230 -2.00 -6.66 16.47
N TYR A 231 -0.97 -6.69 17.31
CA TYR A 231 -1.05 -7.28 18.65
C TYR A 231 -1.47 -6.23 19.67
N TYR A 232 -2.45 -6.57 20.49
CA TYR A 232 -2.80 -5.80 21.65
C TYR A 232 -2.61 -6.62 22.93
N PRO A 233 -2.03 -6.04 24.02
CA PRO A 233 -1.94 -6.73 25.29
C PRO A 233 -3.34 -7.01 25.85
N ALA A 234 -3.45 -8.03 26.70
CA ALA A 234 -4.74 -8.46 27.25
C ALA A 234 -5.47 -7.39 28.07
N ASN A 235 -4.73 -6.41 28.59
CA ASN A 235 -5.26 -5.26 29.35
C ASN A 235 -5.53 -4.01 28.50
N ALA A 236 -5.36 -4.07 27.16
CA ALA A 236 -5.63 -2.93 26.30
C ALA A 236 -7.10 -2.48 26.39
N THR A 237 -7.30 -1.20 26.65
CA THR A 237 -8.63 -0.56 26.68
C THR A 237 -9.01 0.03 25.33
N ASP A 238 -8.03 0.30 24.49
CA ASP A 238 -8.19 0.72 23.09
C ASP A 238 -7.51 -0.31 22.17
N THR A 239 -8.31 -0.94 21.35
CA THR A 239 -7.86 -1.92 20.36
C THR A 239 -8.17 -1.43 18.93
N THR A 240 -8.03 -0.12 18.71
CA THR A 240 -8.28 0.50 17.42
C THR A 240 -7.32 -0.03 16.36
N PHE A 241 -7.86 -0.59 15.31
CA PHE A 241 -7.11 -0.92 14.10
C PHE A 241 -7.90 -0.42 12.89
N LYS A 242 -7.29 0.49 12.13
CA LYS A 242 -7.92 1.05 10.92
C LYS A 242 -6.91 1.27 9.81
N VAL A 243 -7.40 1.18 8.58
CA VAL A 243 -6.67 1.55 7.37
C VAL A 243 -7.47 2.61 6.64
N THR A 244 -6.85 3.78 6.44
CA THR A 244 -7.41 4.87 5.64
C THR A 244 -6.67 4.94 4.32
N ASP A 245 -7.42 5.03 3.23
CA ASP A 245 -6.89 5.18 1.88
C ASP A 245 -7.42 6.46 1.25
N THR A 246 -6.54 7.22 0.59
CA THR A 246 -6.91 8.48 -0.09
C THR A 246 -6.32 8.50 -1.49
N VAL A 247 -7.13 8.87 -2.48
CA VAL A 247 -6.72 8.92 -3.88
C VAL A 247 -6.97 10.32 -4.44
N GLU A 248 -5.91 10.97 -4.92
CA GLU A 248 -5.96 12.24 -5.64
C GLU A 248 -6.09 11.98 -7.14
N ASN A 249 -6.95 12.73 -7.82
CA ASN A 249 -7.21 12.68 -9.27
C ASN A 249 -7.79 11.34 -9.77
N ALA A 250 -8.35 10.54 -8.88
CA ALA A 250 -9.13 9.35 -9.19
C ALA A 250 -10.24 9.14 -8.15
N THR A 251 -11.21 8.32 -8.49
CA THR A 251 -12.33 7.97 -7.60
C THR A 251 -12.21 6.51 -7.18
N LEU A 252 -12.22 6.26 -5.86
CA LEU A 252 -12.26 4.91 -5.30
C LEU A 252 -13.53 4.19 -5.72
N ASN A 253 -13.40 2.94 -6.19
CA ASN A 253 -14.51 2.05 -6.45
C ASN A 253 -14.91 1.30 -5.16
N LYS A 254 -16.17 0.83 -5.10
CA LYS A 254 -16.69 0.12 -3.92
C LYS A 254 -16.54 -1.40 -4.05
N ASP A 255 -15.41 -1.86 -4.57
CA ASP A 255 -15.08 -3.25 -4.89
C ASP A 255 -14.03 -3.86 -3.94
N VAL A 256 -13.99 -3.39 -2.69
CA VAL A 256 -12.99 -3.77 -1.70
C VAL A 256 -13.11 -5.24 -1.30
N ALA A 257 -12.01 -5.97 -1.42
CA ALA A 257 -11.85 -7.34 -0.95
C ALA A 257 -10.74 -7.41 0.12
N ILE A 258 -11.04 -8.05 1.26
CA ILE A 258 -10.12 -8.14 2.40
C ILE A 258 -9.85 -9.61 2.71
N LYS A 259 -8.55 -9.97 2.82
CA LYS A 259 -8.09 -11.27 3.31
C LYS A 259 -7.22 -11.09 4.55
N VAL A 260 -7.27 -12.06 5.46
CA VAL A 260 -6.38 -12.15 6.61
C VAL A 260 -5.72 -13.54 6.60
N GLY A 261 -4.41 -13.57 6.39
CA GLY A 261 -3.72 -14.77 5.97
C GLY A 261 -4.28 -15.25 4.61
N ASN A 262 -4.72 -16.50 4.53
CA ASN A 262 -5.28 -17.06 3.30
C ASN A 262 -6.81 -16.93 3.19
N ASP A 263 -7.49 -16.49 4.25
CA ASP A 263 -8.96 -16.52 4.35
C ASP A 263 -9.56 -15.15 4.04
N THR A 264 -10.68 -15.13 3.32
CA THR A 264 -11.49 -13.91 3.17
C THR A 264 -12.06 -13.51 4.53
N LEU A 265 -11.87 -12.25 4.91
CA LEU A 265 -12.38 -11.72 6.18
C LEU A 265 -13.91 -11.56 6.10
N ASP A 266 -14.61 -12.10 7.10
CA ASP A 266 -16.06 -11.95 7.21
C ASP A 266 -16.46 -10.48 7.33
N ALA A 267 -17.50 -10.06 6.58
CA ALA A 267 -17.97 -8.67 6.53
C ALA A 267 -18.42 -8.12 7.91
N SER A 268 -18.77 -8.98 8.87
CA SER A 268 -19.08 -8.56 10.25
C SER A 268 -17.85 -8.10 11.05
N LYS A 269 -16.63 -8.34 10.55
CA LYS A 269 -15.37 -8.03 11.22
C LYS A 269 -14.80 -6.67 10.86
N TYR A 270 -15.45 -5.93 9.95
CA TYR A 270 -15.01 -4.59 9.56
C TYR A 270 -16.17 -3.72 9.10
N THR A 271 -15.93 -2.42 9.04
CA THR A 271 -16.82 -1.45 8.40
C THR A 271 -16.02 -0.56 7.46
N ILE A 272 -16.61 -0.14 6.34
CA ILE A 272 -15.97 0.77 5.39
C ILE A 272 -16.79 2.04 5.27
N ASN A 273 -16.15 3.19 5.53
CA ASN A 273 -16.71 4.50 5.34
C ASN A 273 -16.04 5.17 4.13
N TYR A 274 -16.84 5.65 3.17
CA TYR A 274 -16.37 6.30 1.94
C TYR A 274 -16.66 7.80 1.97
N ASN A 275 -15.71 8.61 1.49
CA ASN A 275 -15.91 9.97 1.02
C ASN A 275 -15.48 10.04 -0.45
N LEU A 276 -16.47 10.06 -1.38
CA LEU A 276 -16.23 10.03 -2.83
C LEU A 276 -16.62 11.34 -3.51
N THR A 277 -17.04 12.35 -2.76
CA THR A 277 -17.53 13.63 -3.29
C THR A 277 -16.46 14.71 -3.40
N GLU A 278 -15.31 14.48 -2.81
CA GLU A 278 -14.19 15.42 -2.75
C GLU A 278 -12.96 14.83 -3.49
N ASN A 279 -12.04 15.69 -3.88
CA ASN A 279 -10.71 15.27 -4.35
C ASN A 279 -9.68 15.76 -3.32
N PRO A 280 -8.97 14.86 -2.62
CA PRO A 280 -8.92 13.41 -2.81
C PRO A 280 -10.18 12.66 -2.35
N THR A 281 -10.54 11.60 -3.06
CA THR A 281 -11.52 10.62 -2.55
C THR A 281 -10.89 9.75 -1.48
N SER A 282 -11.69 9.24 -0.54
CA SER A 282 -11.15 8.42 0.55
C SER A 282 -12.07 7.28 0.98
N MET A 283 -11.46 6.26 1.58
CA MET A 283 -12.15 5.23 2.35
C MET A 283 -11.42 4.99 3.67
N THR A 284 -12.18 4.67 4.72
CA THR A 284 -11.64 4.23 6.02
C THR A 284 -12.24 2.89 6.37
N ILE A 285 -11.38 1.89 6.51
CA ILE A 285 -11.72 0.53 6.95
C ILE A 285 -11.42 0.44 8.44
N ASN A 286 -12.45 0.23 9.26
CA ASN A 286 -12.32 0.03 10.69
C ASN A 286 -12.52 -1.46 10.98
N PHE A 287 -11.53 -2.10 11.60
CA PHE A 287 -11.57 -3.51 11.94
C PHE A 287 -12.13 -3.70 13.35
N ALA A 288 -13.07 -4.61 13.51
CA ALA A 288 -13.45 -5.14 14.81
C ALA A 288 -12.33 -6.08 15.28
N TYR A 289 -11.57 -5.65 16.30
CA TYR A 289 -10.38 -6.38 16.73
C TYR A 289 -10.70 -7.82 17.16
N ASP A 290 -9.92 -8.75 16.62
CA ASP A 290 -9.96 -10.18 16.96
C ASP A 290 -8.54 -10.69 17.21
N SER A 291 -8.24 -10.99 18.47
CA SER A 291 -6.91 -11.46 18.88
C SER A 291 -6.47 -12.77 18.20
N ALA A 292 -7.40 -13.57 17.66
CA ALA A 292 -7.06 -14.78 16.89
C ALA A 292 -6.45 -14.46 15.51
N LEU A 293 -6.58 -13.22 15.05
CA LEU A 293 -6.00 -12.73 13.80
C LEU A 293 -4.67 -12.00 14.00
N ALA A 294 -4.30 -11.69 15.25
CA ALA A 294 -3.08 -10.93 15.55
C ALA A 294 -1.82 -11.56 14.93
N GLY A 295 -0.99 -10.73 14.34
CA GLY A 295 0.24 -11.12 13.63
C GLY A 295 0.04 -11.69 12.23
N LYS A 296 -1.21 -11.92 11.78
CA LYS A 296 -1.46 -12.36 10.41
C LYS A 296 -1.39 -11.17 9.43
N GLU A 297 -0.98 -11.46 8.21
CA GLU A 297 -1.01 -10.50 7.12
C GLU A 297 -2.45 -10.18 6.72
N VAL A 298 -2.74 -8.89 6.54
CA VAL A 298 -4.00 -8.37 6.01
C VAL A 298 -3.74 -7.83 4.62
N VAL A 299 -4.43 -8.36 3.62
CA VAL A 299 -4.37 -7.92 2.23
C VAL A 299 -5.70 -7.29 1.84
N ILE A 300 -5.66 -6.02 1.45
CA ILE A 300 -6.81 -5.24 1.01
C ILE A 300 -6.63 -4.94 -0.47
N ARG A 301 -7.56 -5.39 -1.32
CA ARG A 301 -7.57 -5.12 -2.76
C ARG A 301 -8.79 -4.31 -3.13
N TYR A 302 -8.61 -3.35 -4.01
CA TYR A 302 -9.68 -2.49 -4.54
C TYR A 302 -9.18 -1.81 -5.81
N THR A 303 -10.07 -1.11 -6.51
CA THR A 303 -9.73 -0.33 -7.68
C THR A 303 -10.09 1.15 -7.50
N ALA A 304 -9.47 2.01 -8.32
CA ALA A 304 -9.87 3.40 -8.48
C ALA A 304 -9.93 3.77 -9.96
N THR A 305 -10.91 4.60 -10.34
CA THR A 305 -11.06 5.09 -11.71
C THR A 305 -10.44 6.47 -11.83
N VAL A 306 -9.51 6.62 -12.77
CA VAL A 306 -8.80 7.88 -13.03
C VAL A 306 -9.78 8.94 -13.54
N GLY A 307 -9.79 10.10 -12.90
CA GLY A 307 -10.58 11.26 -13.28
C GLY A 307 -9.99 12.01 -14.49
N ASP A 308 -10.51 13.20 -14.74
CA ASP A 308 -9.97 14.10 -15.78
C ASP A 308 -8.59 14.63 -15.37
N ILE A 309 -7.54 14.04 -15.94
CA ILE A 309 -6.14 14.39 -15.63
C ILE A 309 -5.68 15.51 -16.56
N LYS A 310 -5.19 16.60 -15.97
CA LYS A 310 -4.55 17.72 -16.69
C LYS A 310 -3.03 17.51 -16.77
N ALA A 311 -2.37 18.29 -17.63
CA ALA A 311 -0.90 18.25 -17.77
C ALA A 311 -0.19 18.31 -16.43
N GLY A 312 0.78 17.42 -16.26
CA GLY A 312 1.62 17.35 -15.06
C GLY A 312 0.87 16.87 -13.80
N GLN A 313 -0.39 16.55 -13.89
CA GLN A 313 -1.11 15.91 -12.78
C GLN A 313 -0.79 14.42 -12.74
N GLN A 314 -0.64 13.92 -11.54
CA GLN A 314 -0.38 12.52 -11.22
C GLN A 314 -1.58 11.95 -10.46
N VAL A 315 -1.78 10.65 -10.54
CA VAL A 315 -2.65 9.95 -9.61
C VAL A 315 -1.82 9.55 -8.41
N LYS A 316 -2.17 10.07 -7.24
CA LYS A 316 -1.48 9.79 -5.99
C LYS A 316 -2.39 9.04 -5.06
N ASN A 317 -1.99 7.85 -4.65
CA ASN A 317 -2.76 7.00 -3.75
C ASN A 317 -1.97 6.70 -2.48
N THR A 318 -2.53 7.09 -1.33
CA THR A 318 -1.89 7.03 -0.01
C THR A 318 -2.68 6.14 0.93
N ALA A 319 -2.07 5.08 1.43
CA ALA A 319 -2.59 4.23 2.50
C ALA A 319 -1.96 4.60 3.84
N LYS A 320 -2.77 4.78 4.87
CA LYS A 320 -2.37 5.00 6.26
C LYS A 320 -2.93 3.88 7.13
N SER A 321 -2.05 3.12 7.78
CA SER A 321 -2.44 2.12 8.79
C SER A 321 -2.24 2.68 10.19
N GLU A 322 -3.25 2.58 11.04
CA GLU A 322 -3.25 3.08 12.42
C GLU A 322 -3.56 1.96 13.41
N SER A 323 -2.68 1.76 14.38
CA SER A 323 -2.84 0.81 15.48
C SER A 323 -1.95 1.20 16.66
N ASN A 324 -2.31 0.80 17.87
CA ASN A 324 -1.50 1.05 19.08
C ASN A 324 -1.07 2.53 19.26
N GLY A 325 -1.92 3.48 18.83
CA GLY A 325 -1.60 4.92 18.90
C GLY A 325 -0.48 5.38 17.96
N LYS A 326 -0.04 4.51 17.05
CA LYS A 326 0.95 4.78 16.00
C LYS A 326 0.31 4.67 14.63
N TYR A 327 0.99 5.21 13.61
CA TYR A 327 0.58 4.99 12.22
C TYR A 327 1.79 4.90 11.29
N THR A 328 1.57 4.29 10.13
CA THR A 328 2.53 4.22 9.03
C THR A 328 1.84 4.56 7.72
N ILE A 329 2.61 5.05 6.75
CA ILE A 329 2.11 5.50 5.44
C ILE A 329 2.84 4.79 4.32
N ALA A 330 2.07 4.34 3.31
CA ALA A 330 2.61 3.95 2.01
C ALA A 330 1.89 4.72 0.91
N GLU A 331 2.65 5.19 -0.07
CA GLU A 331 2.16 6.03 -1.16
C GLU A 331 2.64 5.48 -2.50
N VAL A 332 1.73 5.45 -3.48
CA VAL A 332 2.04 5.13 -4.87
C VAL A 332 1.61 6.30 -5.75
N ILE A 333 2.49 6.75 -6.62
CA ILE A 333 2.27 7.87 -7.53
C ILE A 333 2.44 7.36 -8.97
N SER A 334 1.35 7.44 -9.75
CA SER A 334 1.32 7.11 -11.18
C SER A 334 1.51 8.37 -12.01
N GLY A 335 2.32 8.29 -13.07
CA GLY A 335 2.60 9.40 -13.98
C GLY A 335 1.72 9.40 -15.22
N SER A 336 1.76 10.48 -15.99
CA SER A 336 1.17 10.57 -17.32
C SER A 336 2.02 11.45 -18.23
N ALA A 337 1.99 11.17 -19.54
CA ALA A 337 2.68 11.97 -20.56
C ALA A 337 1.78 13.04 -21.17
N GLU A 338 2.39 13.95 -21.93
CA GLU A 338 1.71 14.88 -22.83
C GLU A 338 2.34 14.86 -24.21
N PHE A 339 1.57 15.27 -25.20
CA PHE A 339 2.00 15.42 -26.58
C PHE A 339 1.51 16.74 -27.15
N THR A 340 2.45 17.55 -27.65
CA THR A 340 2.19 18.85 -28.29
C THR A 340 2.54 18.78 -29.77
N LEU A 341 1.74 19.41 -30.61
CA LEU A 341 2.07 19.65 -32.00
C LEU A 341 1.82 21.11 -32.38
N THR A 342 2.50 21.56 -33.45
CA THR A 342 2.33 22.90 -34.02
C THR A 342 1.95 22.76 -35.49
N LYS A 343 0.83 23.36 -35.90
CA LYS A 343 0.36 23.41 -37.28
C LYS A 343 0.98 24.57 -38.01
N VAL A 344 1.64 24.30 -39.16
CA VAL A 344 2.41 25.29 -39.91
C VAL A 344 2.08 25.29 -41.40
N ASP A 345 2.40 26.38 -42.14
CA ASP A 345 2.32 26.44 -43.57
C ASP A 345 3.51 25.66 -44.20
N SER A 346 3.25 24.79 -45.18
CA SER A 346 4.29 23.93 -45.77
C SER A 346 5.39 24.71 -46.50
N LYS A 347 5.13 25.96 -46.96
CA LYS A 347 6.08 26.81 -47.66
C LYS A 347 6.72 27.86 -46.73
N ASN A 348 6.11 28.15 -45.61
CA ASN A 348 6.63 29.08 -44.61
C ASN A 348 6.36 28.53 -43.20
N LYS A 349 7.29 27.73 -42.67
CA LYS A 349 7.17 27.09 -41.35
C LYS A 349 7.06 28.03 -40.16
N GLU A 350 7.51 29.31 -40.32
CA GLU A 350 7.32 30.33 -39.29
C GLU A 350 5.89 30.83 -39.19
N LYS A 351 5.05 30.48 -40.18
CA LYS A 351 3.65 30.80 -40.19
C LYS A 351 2.86 29.68 -39.53
N SER A 352 2.45 29.90 -38.31
CA SER A 352 1.51 29.04 -37.59
C SER A 352 0.09 29.11 -38.16
N LEU A 353 -0.66 28.02 -38.07
CA LEU A 353 -2.02 27.89 -38.62
C LEU A 353 -3.01 27.53 -37.52
N ASP A 354 -3.94 28.45 -37.25
CA ASP A 354 -5.06 28.21 -36.33
C ASP A 354 -6.25 27.53 -37.02
N GLY A 355 -7.15 26.97 -36.22
CA GLY A 355 -8.41 26.40 -36.69
C GLY A 355 -8.31 25.02 -37.36
N ALA A 356 -7.15 24.35 -37.30
CA ALA A 356 -7.05 22.93 -37.63
C ALA A 356 -7.60 22.07 -36.48
N GLU A 357 -8.38 21.05 -36.79
CA GLU A 357 -8.84 20.08 -35.79
C GLU A 357 -8.03 18.80 -35.93
N PHE A 358 -7.56 18.32 -34.76
CA PHE A 358 -6.88 17.03 -34.63
C PHE A 358 -7.60 16.15 -33.62
N THR A 359 -7.76 14.89 -33.99
CA THR A 359 -8.31 13.88 -33.10
C THR A 359 -7.22 12.91 -32.69
N LEU A 360 -7.07 12.70 -31.39
CA LEU A 360 -6.22 11.68 -30.78
C LEU A 360 -7.01 10.38 -30.67
N TYR A 361 -6.39 9.30 -31.15
CA TYR A 361 -6.92 7.94 -31.11
C TYR A 361 -6.00 7.05 -30.28
N VAL A 362 -6.58 6.14 -29.50
CA VAL A 362 -5.86 5.05 -28.82
C VAL A 362 -6.20 3.72 -29.46
N GLU A 363 -5.20 2.87 -29.66
CA GLU A 363 -5.42 1.50 -30.11
C GLU A 363 -6.12 0.69 -29.01
N ALA A 364 -7.23 0.01 -29.35
CA ALA A 364 -8.02 -0.76 -28.41
C ALA A 364 -8.72 -1.92 -29.13
N ALA A 365 -8.65 -3.13 -28.56
CA ALA A 365 -9.27 -4.33 -29.14
C ALA A 365 -10.78 -4.20 -29.36
N ASP A 366 -11.47 -3.45 -28.48
CA ASP A 366 -12.89 -3.11 -28.55
C ASP A 366 -13.19 -1.77 -29.24
N GLY A 367 -12.19 -1.21 -29.93
CA GLY A 367 -12.32 0.03 -30.72
C GLY A 367 -13.26 -0.14 -31.89
N THR A 368 -13.98 0.93 -32.25
CA THR A 368 -14.96 0.97 -33.37
C THR A 368 -14.48 1.76 -34.56
N VAL A 369 -13.39 2.54 -34.38
CA VAL A 369 -12.83 3.39 -35.44
C VAL A 369 -11.72 2.64 -36.19
N THR A 370 -11.65 2.82 -37.48
CA THR A 370 -10.54 2.41 -38.35
C THR A 370 -9.84 3.66 -38.87
N LEU A 371 -8.51 3.63 -38.96
CA LEU A 371 -7.71 4.73 -39.48
C LEU A 371 -7.13 4.33 -40.86
N ASP A 372 -7.00 5.31 -41.75
CA ASP A 372 -6.47 5.08 -43.10
C ASP A 372 -5.04 4.48 -43.02
N ASN A 373 -4.83 3.42 -43.80
CA ASN A 373 -3.56 2.68 -43.93
C ASN A 373 -3.09 1.96 -42.64
N LEU A 374 -3.96 1.78 -41.64
CA LEU A 374 -3.69 1.02 -40.40
C LEU A 374 -4.69 -0.14 -40.26
N ASN A 375 -4.21 -1.30 -39.81
CA ASN A 375 -5.03 -2.50 -39.62
C ASN A 375 -5.63 -2.65 -38.22
N GLY A 376 -5.41 -1.66 -37.33
CA GLY A 376 -5.89 -1.68 -35.95
C GLY A 376 -7.34 -1.21 -35.76
N ARG A 377 -7.85 -1.38 -34.54
CA ARG A 377 -9.10 -0.78 -34.09
C ARG A 377 -8.77 0.30 -33.07
N TYR A 378 -9.50 1.41 -33.09
CA TYR A 378 -9.17 2.58 -32.33
C TYR A 378 -10.41 3.15 -31.63
N LYS A 379 -10.16 3.83 -30.51
CA LYS A 379 -11.13 4.69 -29.82
C LYS A 379 -10.70 6.14 -29.93
N VAL A 380 -11.66 7.05 -30.06
CA VAL A 380 -11.41 8.48 -29.90
C VAL A 380 -11.11 8.77 -28.44
N VAL A 381 -9.98 9.43 -28.18
CA VAL A 381 -9.62 9.94 -26.85
C VAL A 381 -10.14 11.38 -26.73
N GLU A 382 -9.70 12.27 -27.62
CA GLU A 382 -10.04 13.69 -27.56
C GLU A 382 -9.87 14.32 -28.97
N THR A 383 -10.67 15.35 -29.25
CA THR A 383 -10.50 16.22 -30.44
C THR A 383 -10.22 17.64 -29.97
N LYS A 384 -9.19 18.26 -30.52
CA LYS A 384 -8.77 19.63 -30.22
C LYS A 384 -8.55 20.43 -31.47
N THR A 385 -8.69 21.76 -31.34
CA THR A 385 -8.47 22.74 -32.39
C THR A 385 -7.19 23.52 -32.09
N THR A 386 -6.34 23.77 -33.09
CA THR A 386 -5.14 24.60 -32.95
C THR A 386 -5.48 26.03 -32.56
N ASP A 387 -4.72 26.56 -31.61
CA ASP A 387 -4.83 27.95 -31.14
C ASP A 387 -4.24 28.95 -32.14
N THR A 388 -4.22 30.23 -31.79
CA THR A 388 -3.65 31.32 -32.61
C THR A 388 -2.15 31.16 -32.91
N ASN A 389 -1.42 30.34 -32.11
CA ASN A 389 -0.04 29.98 -32.33
C ASN A 389 0.11 28.67 -33.11
N GLY A 390 -0.99 28.11 -33.62
CA GLY A 390 -1.02 26.83 -34.30
C GLY A 390 -0.83 25.61 -33.39
N LYS A 391 -0.86 25.79 -32.04
CA LYS A 391 -0.55 24.73 -31.08
C LYS A 391 -1.76 24.03 -30.52
N ILE A 392 -1.61 22.73 -30.28
CA ILE A 392 -2.46 21.93 -29.39
C ILE A 392 -1.60 21.02 -28.54
N THR A 393 -2.09 20.71 -27.32
CA THR A 393 -1.45 19.74 -26.43
C THR A 393 -2.51 18.73 -25.95
N PHE A 394 -2.27 17.46 -26.18
CA PHE A 394 -2.97 16.34 -25.58
C PHE A 394 -2.29 15.96 -24.28
N LYS A 395 -3.05 15.69 -23.23
CA LYS A 395 -2.56 15.54 -21.86
C LYS A 395 -3.13 14.29 -21.22
N GLY A 396 -2.45 13.81 -20.17
CA GLY A 396 -2.91 12.63 -19.43
C GLY A 396 -2.82 11.37 -20.29
N LEU A 397 -1.68 11.13 -20.92
CA LEU A 397 -1.46 9.99 -21.80
C LEU A 397 -0.71 8.89 -21.07
N ASP A 398 -1.22 7.67 -21.14
CA ASP A 398 -0.58 6.48 -20.65
C ASP A 398 0.47 5.99 -21.66
N VAL A 399 1.74 5.93 -21.27
CA VAL A 399 2.84 5.55 -22.18
C VAL A 399 2.87 4.06 -22.52
N ASP A 400 2.07 3.24 -21.90
CA ASP A 400 1.91 1.83 -22.22
C ASP A 400 0.92 1.59 -23.38
N LYS A 401 0.24 2.65 -23.83
CA LYS A 401 -0.75 2.60 -24.93
C LYS A 401 -0.20 3.17 -26.22
N THR A 402 -0.71 2.69 -27.32
CA THR A 402 -0.36 3.17 -28.66
C THR A 402 -1.35 4.25 -29.11
N TYR A 403 -0.85 5.41 -29.46
CA TYR A 403 -1.66 6.55 -29.88
C TYR A 403 -1.33 7.01 -31.29
N TYR A 404 -2.36 7.49 -31.98
CA TYR A 404 -2.26 8.16 -33.26
C TYR A 404 -3.00 9.50 -33.23
N VAL A 405 -2.36 10.53 -33.81
CA VAL A 405 -3.00 11.84 -34.02
C VAL A 405 -3.31 11.99 -35.51
N VAL A 406 -4.53 12.37 -35.84
CA VAL A 406 -5.00 12.55 -37.21
C VAL A 406 -5.64 13.92 -37.37
N GLU A 407 -5.28 14.66 -38.44
CA GLU A 407 -5.98 15.89 -38.79
C GLU A 407 -7.37 15.53 -39.31
N THR A 408 -8.42 16.00 -38.65
CA THR A 408 -9.82 15.76 -39.01
C THR A 408 -10.46 16.96 -39.74
N LYS A 409 -9.84 18.14 -39.62
CA LYS A 409 -10.21 19.35 -40.32
C LYS A 409 -9.02 20.25 -40.57
N ALA A 410 -8.80 20.66 -41.80
CA ALA A 410 -7.71 21.58 -42.15
C ALA A 410 -8.05 23.04 -41.79
N PRO A 411 -7.04 23.89 -41.59
CA PRO A 411 -7.23 25.34 -41.49
C PRO A 411 -7.88 25.91 -42.74
N ALA A 412 -8.55 27.04 -42.61
CA ALA A 412 -9.22 27.68 -43.75
C ALA A 412 -8.24 27.99 -44.91
N GLY A 413 -8.53 27.50 -46.11
CA GLY A 413 -7.71 27.70 -47.31
C GLY A 413 -6.52 26.73 -47.46
N TYR A 414 -6.46 25.68 -46.64
CA TYR A 414 -5.45 24.64 -46.73
C TYR A 414 -6.05 23.25 -47.03
N SER A 415 -5.23 22.35 -47.62
CA SER A 415 -5.60 20.96 -47.86
C SER A 415 -5.43 20.17 -46.58
N ILE A 416 -6.35 19.26 -46.28
CA ILE A 416 -6.26 18.32 -45.18
C ILE A 416 -5.20 17.25 -45.41
N ASP A 417 -4.43 16.88 -44.38
CA ASP A 417 -3.57 15.69 -44.38
C ASP A 417 -4.07 14.73 -43.31
N LYS A 418 -4.70 13.64 -43.74
CA LYS A 418 -5.26 12.60 -42.87
C LYS A 418 -4.27 11.52 -42.49
N THR A 419 -2.98 11.68 -42.82
CA THR A 419 -1.95 10.69 -42.46
C THR A 419 -1.85 10.56 -40.95
N PRO A 420 -2.08 9.35 -40.36
CA PRO A 420 -1.98 9.17 -38.92
C PRO A 420 -0.54 9.33 -38.46
N LEU A 421 -0.33 10.19 -37.46
CA LEU A 421 0.95 10.38 -36.77
C LEU A 421 1.00 9.48 -35.54
N LEU A 422 1.91 8.50 -35.52
CA LEU A 422 2.18 7.65 -34.36
C LEU A 422 2.97 8.44 -33.29
N LEU A 423 2.55 8.40 -32.04
CA LEU A 423 3.31 8.91 -30.90
C LEU A 423 4.37 7.89 -30.48
N THR A 424 5.63 8.31 -30.35
CA THR A 424 6.76 7.40 -30.08
C THR A 424 7.73 7.94 -29.04
N GLY A 425 8.44 7.01 -28.37
CA GLY A 425 9.62 7.32 -27.56
C GLY A 425 9.36 7.78 -26.13
N ALA A 426 8.09 7.84 -25.68
CA ALA A 426 7.82 8.08 -24.26
C ALA A 426 8.26 6.87 -23.44
N THR A 427 8.83 7.12 -22.26
CA THR A 427 9.32 6.09 -21.34
C THR A 427 8.82 6.34 -19.93
N LYS A 428 8.88 5.30 -19.09
CA LYS A 428 8.59 5.39 -17.65
C LYS A 428 9.71 4.78 -16.82
N SER A 429 9.84 5.23 -15.60
CA SER A 429 10.75 4.70 -14.60
C SER A 429 10.10 4.75 -13.24
N THR A 430 10.05 3.61 -12.55
CA THR A 430 9.47 3.49 -11.21
C THR A 430 10.59 3.34 -10.18
N ALA A 431 10.56 4.15 -9.14
CA ALA A 431 11.48 4.11 -8.02
C ALA A 431 10.71 4.06 -6.69
N THR A 432 11.20 3.23 -5.77
CA THR A 432 10.67 3.17 -4.40
C THR A 432 11.71 3.73 -3.46
N THR A 433 11.29 4.68 -2.60
CA THR A 433 12.15 5.17 -1.50
C THR A 433 12.29 4.09 -0.44
N GLY A 434 13.37 4.14 0.35
CA GLY A 434 13.46 3.38 1.59
C GLY A 434 12.41 3.83 2.60
N VAL A 435 12.34 3.12 3.73
CA VAL A 435 11.48 3.54 4.85
C VAL A 435 12.07 4.83 5.46
N GLU A 436 11.28 5.89 5.46
CA GLU A 436 11.62 7.18 6.04
C GLU A 436 10.91 7.34 7.39
N GLU A 437 11.66 7.72 8.44
CA GLU A 437 11.08 8.11 9.73
C GLU A 437 10.79 9.60 9.74
N LEU A 438 9.53 9.96 9.96
CA LEU A 438 9.02 11.32 9.95
C LEU A 438 8.32 11.63 11.27
N THR A 439 8.08 12.92 11.53
CA THR A 439 7.32 13.39 12.71
C THR A 439 6.24 14.35 12.22
N ASP A 440 5.00 14.13 12.65
CA ASP A 440 3.88 15.00 12.27
C ASP A 440 3.80 16.27 13.14
N SER A 441 2.82 17.14 12.85
CA SER A 441 2.58 18.40 13.58
C SER A 441 2.19 18.20 15.04
N ASN A 442 1.73 17.00 15.42
CA ASN A 442 1.39 16.61 16.79
C ASN A 442 2.54 15.92 17.50
N ASN A 443 3.75 15.95 16.92
CA ASN A 443 4.96 15.31 17.45
C ASN A 443 4.85 13.76 17.49
N VAL A 444 3.98 13.16 16.67
CA VAL A 444 3.87 11.71 16.53
C VAL A 444 4.85 11.23 15.45
N LYS A 445 5.74 10.29 15.80
CA LYS A 445 6.66 9.65 14.87
C LYS A 445 5.91 8.61 14.03
N TYR A 446 6.18 8.60 12.75
CA TYR A 446 5.62 7.62 11.80
C TYR A 446 6.63 7.25 10.73
N THR A 447 6.42 6.15 10.06
CA THR A 447 7.22 5.73 8.91
C THR A 447 6.44 5.93 7.62
N LYS A 448 7.16 6.28 6.55
CA LYS A 448 6.60 6.45 5.20
C LYS A 448 7.47 5.73 4.17
N ILE A 449 6.80 5.12 3.18
CA ILE A 449 7.43 4.59 1.97
C ILE A 449 6.67 5.13 0.75
N THR A 450 7.39 5.57 -0.28
CA THR A 450 6.78 6.12 -1.50
C THR A 450 7.32 5.40 -2.72
N THR A 451 6.41 4.95 -3.60
CA THR A 451 6.72 4.43 -4.93
C THR A 451 6.24 5.45 -5.96
N THR A 452 7.15 5.98 -6.76
CA THR A 452 6.85 7.01 -7.76
C THR A 452 7.21 6.50 -9.14
N THR A 453 6.27 6.59 -10.08
CA THR A 453 6.53 6.42 -11.50
C THR A 453 6.67 7.78 -12.16
N THR A 454 7.85 8.02 -12.72
CA THR A 454 8.15 9.19 -13.54
C THR A 454 8.00 8.81 -15.02
N VAL A 455 7.28 9.63 -15.76
CA VAL A 455 7.01 9.42 -17.19
C VAL A 455 7.69 10.54 -17.97
N THR A 456 8.36 10.20 -19.09
CA THR A 456 8.88 11.18 -20.03
C THR A 456 7.85 11.50 -21.12
N ASN A 457 7.94 12.68 -21.73
CA ASN A 457 7.14 13.02 -22.89
C ASN A 457 7.61 12.23 -24.12
N TYR A 458 6.78 12.20 -25.16
CA TYR A 458 7.11 11.55 -26.42
C TYR A 458 8.30 12.23 -27.10
N GLU A 459 9.17 11.45 -27.78
CA GLU A 459 10.34 11.97 -28.50
C GLU A 459 9.93 12.88 -29.65
N ASN A 460 8.81 12.59 -30.30
CA ASN A 460 8.22 13.43 -31.35
C ASN A 460 7.27 14.52 -30.79
N ASN A 461 7.40 14.88 -29.54
CA ASN A 461 6.73 16.04 -28.94
C ASN A 461 7.20 17.35 -29.59
N ASP A 462 6.33 18.37 -29.63
CA ASP A 462 6.53 19.64 -30.32
C ASP A 462 6.76 19.54 -31.84
N VAL A 463 6.26 18.46 -32.47
CA VAL A 463 6.37 18.27 -33.92
C VAL A 463 5.61 19.33 -34.71
N GLU A 464 6.22 19.81 -35.82
CA GLU A 464 5.56 20.67 -36.79
C GLU A 464 4.83 19.82 -37.82
N ILE A 465 3.51 20.06 -37.99
CA ILE A 465 2.69 19.41 -39.02
C ILE A 465 2.33 20.42 -40.09
N PRO A 466 2.92 20.30 -41.31
CA PRO A 466 2.68 21.26 -42.39
C PRO A 466 1.39 20.96 -43.16
N ASN A 467 0.63 22.03 -43.56
CA ASN A 467 -0.38 21.91 -44.60
C ASN A 467 -0.08 22.77 -45.82
N THR A 468 -0.48 22.27 -46.96
CA THR A 468 -0.32 22.97 -48.22
C THR A 468 -1.54 23.87 -48.49
N LYS A 469 -1.28 25.12 -48.81
CA LYS A 469 -2.35 26.06 -49.22
C LYS A 469 -3.04 25.57 -50.48
N LEU A 470 -4.36 25.58 -50.45
CA LEU A 470 -5.16 25.24 -51.65
C LEU A 470 -4.83 26.24 -52.76
N SER A 471 -4.44 25.75 -53.92
CA SER A 471 -4.31 26.58 -55.13
C SER A 471 -5.69 27.14 -55.46
N ALA A 472 -5.78 28.43 -55.73
CA ALA A 472 -6.98 28.98 -56.34
C ALA A 472 -7.28 28.15 -57.62
N LEU A 473 -8.47 27.61 -57.72
CA LEU A 473 -8.88 26.98 -58.97
C LEU A 473 -8.64 28.00 -60.07
N PRO A 474 -8.06 27.61 -61.23
CA PRO A 474 -8.00 28.49 -62.38
C PRO A 474 -9.40 29.04 -62.60
N SER A 475 -9.55 30.36 -62.71
CA SER A 475 -10.85 30.94 -63.03
C SER A 475 -11.27 30.44 -64.37
N THR A 476 -12.13 29.40 -64.38
CA THR A 476 -12.73 28.85 -65.65
C THR A 476 -13.70 29.83 -66.25
N GLY A 477 -13.93 31.00 -65.67
CA GLY A 477 -14.65 32.16 -66.16
C GLY A 477 -13.82 33.25 -66.75
N GLY A 478 -12.45 33.01 -66.91
CA GLY A 478 -11.58 34.01 -67.55
C GLY A 478 -11.87 34.19 -69.03
N ILE A 479 -11.26 35.19 -69.61
CA ILE A 479 -11.28 35.72 -70.98
C ILE A 479 -11.90 34.77 -72.06
N GLY A 480 -11.74 33.46 -71.96
CA GLY A 480 -12.32 32.43 -72.88
C GLY A 480 -13.86 32.49 -72.96
N THR A 481 -14.59 32.50 -71.82
CA THR A 481 -16.04 32.53 -71.83
C THR A 481 -16.57 33.84 -72.41
N THR A 482 -15.89 34.96 -72.12
CA THR A 482 -16.25 36.27 -72.68
C THR A 482 -15.99 36.30 -74.17
N ILE A 483 -14.86 35.76 -74.63
CA ILE A 483 -14.56 35.66 -76.13
C ILE A 483 -15.54 34.75 -76.83
N PHE A 484 -15.87 33.60 -76.24
CA PHE A 484 -16.87 32.68 -76.87
C PHE A 484 -18.27 33.26 -76.89
N THR A 485 -18.67 34.02 -75.82
CA THR A 485 -19.94 34.69 -75.81
C THR A 485 -20.02 35.80 -76.86
N ILE A 486 -18.96 36.65 -77.00
CA ILE A 486 -18.89 37.70 -77.98
C ILE A 486 -18.86 37.10 -79.39
N ALA A 487 -18.02 36.07 -79.66
CA ALA A 487 -17.97 35.41 -80.98
C ALA A 487 -19.30 34.75 -81.33
N GLY A 488 -19.95 34.10 -80.33
CA GLY A 488 -21.29 33.54 -80.50
C GLY A 488 -22.37 34.58 -80.86
N CYS A 489 -22.35 35.71 -80.18
CA CYS A 489 -23.25 36.81 -80.52
C CYS A 489 -22.98 37.40 -81.93
N VAL A 490 -21.75 37.57 -82.34
CA VAL A 490 -21.39 38.05 -83.68
C VAL A 490 -21.85 37.08 -84.74
N ILE A 491 -21.66 35.77 -84.55
CA ILE A 491 -22.12 34.73 -85.47
C ILE A 491 -23.65 34.76 -85.58
N MET A 492 -24.37 34.86 -84.50
CA MET A 492 -25.85 34.96 -84.52
C MET A 492 -26.36 36.22 -85.25
N ILE A 493 -25.72 37.36 -85.02
CA ILE A 493 -26.06 38.63 -85.71
C ILE A 493 -25.75 38.48 -87.20
N ALA A 494 -24.62 37.92 -87.62
CA ALA A 494 -24.27 37.65 -89.00
C ALA A 494 -25.28 36.68 -89.69
N ALA A 495 -25.63 35.60 -88.99
CA ALA A 495 -26.63 34.62 -89.48
C ALA A 495 -28.01 35.29 -89.64
N ALA A 496 -28.45 36.07 -88.71
CA ALA A 496 -29.70 36.84 -88.85
C ALA A 496 -29.66 37.82 -90.02
N GLY A 497 -28.54 38.56 -90.19
CA GLY A 497 -28.32 39.47 -91.30
C GLY A 497 -28.39 38.77 -92.66
N LEU A 498 -27.73 37.62 -92.75
CA LEU A 498 -27.78 36.79 -93.95
C LEU A 498 -29.21 36.25 -94.25
N PHE A 499 -29.92 35.84 -93.17
CA PHE A 499 -31.28 35.34 -93.30
C PHE A 499 -32.23 36.45 -93.83
N PHE A 500 -32.11 37.65 -93.30
CA PHE A 500 -32.93 38.77 -93.78
C PHE A 500 -32.49 39.23 -95.17
N ALA A 501 -31.21 39.20 -95.54
CA ALA A 501 -30.72 39.49 -96.90
C ALA A 501 -31.18 38.47 -97.95
N SER A 502 -31.22 37.18 -97.55
CA SER A 502 -31.71 36.11 -98.46
C SER A 502 -33.22 36.23 -98.73
N ARG A 503 -34.01 36.62 -97.72
CA ARG A 503 -35.44 36.86 -97.84
C ARG A 503 -35.77 38.06 -98.76
N LYS A 504 -34.90 39.03 -98.85
CA LYS A 504 -35.05 40.20 -99.66
C LYS A 504 -34.77 39.88 -101.16
N LYS A 505 -34.06 38.80 -101.46
CA LYS A 505 -33.79 38.33 -102.85
C LYS A 505 -34.91 37.44 -103.43
N THR A 506 -35.85 36.91 -102.61
CA THR A 506 -36.90 36.01 -103.06
C THR A 506 -38.23 36.75 -103.37
N ASN A 507 -38.29 38.07 -103.26
CA ASN A 507 -39.44 38.91 -103.57
C ASN A 507 -39.14 39.96 -104.64
N LYS A 508 -38.41 39.56 -105.72
CA LYS A 508 -38.32 40.25 -107.00
C LYS A 508 -38.63 39.30 -108.15
#